data_9a17be1164bbfb99ef4224b4ad4b3d1f
#
_entry.id   9a17be1164bbfb99ef4224b4ad4b3d1f
#
_cell.length_a   1.000
_cell.length_b   1.000
_cell.length_c   1.000
_cell.angle_alpha   90.00
_cell.angle_beta   90.00
_cell.angle_gamma   90.00
#
_symmetry.space_group_name_H-M   'P 1'
#
loop_
_entity.id
_entity.type
_entity.pdbx_description
1 polymer ?
#
loop_
_entity_poly.entity_id
_entity_poly.type
_entity_poly.pdbx_seq_one_letter_code
_entity_poly.pdbx_strand_id
1 'polypeptide(L)'
;MPEEDRKPEKEKYSYSRSGVDIKQEERAVAALGKKISYMRQGFGKAVLTKHYASILDFGDYGVAITTDGVGSKIMICKAINKFDTIGIDCVAMNANDIIAVGAEPVAMVDYIAAERPDEVTMAEIATGLEKGCEMANMTLAGGETASLPDMIKGYDLAGTAIGYVKKDRIITGERIQPGDVIFGIPSNGVHSNGLTLARRLVERLDKGYYEAFGDGTVGEELLVPTRIYIEVVDMLSEVDVHGIVHVTGGGLLNLNRLKKAKYVINDPLPPQRIFGYIQELGDVDVDEMYRTFNMGMGMALILPEDDARALERKFEGKIVGHVEEGDGVYLKDLKIE
;
A
#
# COMPACT_ATOMS: atom_id res chain seq x y z
N MET A 1 34.08 -38.52 23.11
CA MET A 1 33.00 -38.28 22.15
C MET A 1 33.15 -36.85 21.64
N PRO A 2 33.34 -36.60 20.35
CA PRO A 2 33.53 -35.25 19.82
C PRO A 2 32.18 -34.49 19.88
N GLU A 3 32.23 -33.22 20.26
CA GLU A 3 31.13 -32.28 20.14
C GLU A 3 30.74 -32.16 18.66
N GLU A 4 29.54 -32.65 18.34
CA GLU A 4 28.95 -32.51 17.01
C GLU A 4 28.70 -31.03 16.69
N ASP A 5 29.16 -30.63 15.52
CA ASP A 5 28.90 -29.37 14.82
C ASP A 5 27.40 -28.97 14.89
N ARG A 6 27.00 -28.22 15.89
CA ARG A 6 25.76 -27.45 15.84
C ARG A 6 26.00 -26.31 14.87
N LYS A 7 25.47 -26.43 13.64
CA LYS A 7 25.30 -25.30 12.78
C LYS A 7 24.55 -24.22 13.58
N PRO A 8 25.02 -22.96 13.56
CA PRO A 8 24.28 -21.89 14.23
C PRO A 8 22.85 -21.87 13.71
N GLU A 9 21.87 -21.90 14.62
CA GLU A 9 20.48 -21.66 14.26
C GLU A 9 20.42 -20.36 13.45
N LYS A 10 19.92 -20.42 12.21
CA LYS A 10 19.69 -19.23 11.41
C LYS A 10 18.69 -18.36 12.19
N GLU A 11 19.13 -17.20 12.62
CA GLU A 11 18.24 -16.24 13.28
C GLU A 11 17.13 -15.84 12.32
N LYS A 12 15.87 -16.14 12.69
CA LYS A 12 14.69 -15.73 11.93
C LYS A 12 14.57 -14.21 11.90
N TYR A 13 14.37 -13.67 10.72
CA TYR A 13 14.17 -12.24 10.51
C TYR A 13 12.70 -11.85 10.65
N SER A 14 12.44 -10.70 11.29
CA SER A 14 11.11 -10.10 11.40
C SER A 14 11.16 -8.61 11.06
N TYR A 15 10.01 -8.03 10.72
CA TYR A 15 9.88 -6.61 10.38
C TYR A 15 10.34 -5.70 11.54
N SER A 16 10.04 -6.06 12.79
CA SER A 16 10.48 -5.32 13.98
C SER A 16 12.02 -5.34 14.14
N ARG A 17 12.69 -6.44 13.80
CA ARG A 17 14.17 -6.51 13.79
C ARG A 17 14.78 -5.68 12.65
N SER A 18 14.03 -5.36 11.61
CA SER A 18 14.51 -4.50 10.53
C SER A 18 14.56 -3.02 10.91
N GLY A 19 14.15 -2.64 12.13
CA GLY A 19 14.24 -1.29 12.69
C GLY A 19 12.94 -0.48 12.55
N VAL A 20 11.83 -1.11 12.13
CA VAL A 20 10.50 -0.51 12.11
C VAL A 20 9.69 -1.06 13.28
N ASP A 21 9.45 -0.22 14.28
CA ASP A 21 8.56 -0.54 15.41
C ASP A 21 7.16 0.05 15.12
N ILE A 22 6.32 -0.76 14.48
CA ILE A 22 4.93 -0.38 14.15
C ILE A 22 4.18 0.08 15.40
N LYS A 23 4.38 -0.58 16.55
CA LYS A 23 3.72 -0.19 17.80
C LYS A 23 4.20 1.15 18.34
N GLN A 24 5.47 1.50 18.11
CA GLN A 24 6.00 2.81 18.47
C GLN A 24 5.41 3.89 17.55
N GLU A 25 5.33 3.63 16.24
CA GLU A 25 4.73 4.51 15.26
C GLU A 25 3.25 4.76 15.56
N GLU A 26 2.47 3.71 15.80
CA GLU A 26 1.06 3.81 16.19
C GLU A 26 0.87 4.66 17.46
N ARG A 27 1.74 4.48 18.48
CA ARG A 27 1.72 5.29 19.69
C ARG A 27 2.01 6.76 19.42
N ALA A 28 2.98 7.05 18.54
CA ALA A 28 3.35 8.41 18.14
C ALA A 28 2.19 9.08 17.38
N VAL A 29 1.60 8.40 16.40
CA VAL A 29 0.43 8.87 15.65
C VAL A 29 -0.77 9.07 16.57
N ALA A 30 -1.02 8.14 17.49
CA ALA A 30 -2.10 8.29 18.48
C ALA A 30 -1.87 9.50 19.41
N ALA A 31 -0.62 9.78 19.81
CA ALA A 31 -0.29 10.94 20.62
C ALA A 31 -0.52 12.26 19.85
N LEU A 32 -0.15 12.31 18.57
CA LEU A 32 -0.46 13.43 17.69
C LEU A 32 -1.99 13.63 17.59
N GLY A 33 -2.73 12.57 17.26
CA GLY A 33 -4.18 12.61 17.08
C GLY A 33 -4.95 13.06 18.35
N LYS A 34 -4.43 12.75 19.55
CA LYS A 34 -5.01 13.23 20.81
C LYS A 34 -4.93 14.75 21.01
N LYS A 35 -4.00 15.43 20.34
CA LYS A 35 -3.82 16.89 20.42
C LYS A 35 -4.57 17.64 19.34
N ILE A 36 -4.94 16.97 18.25
CA ILE A 36 -5.68 17.55 17.13
C ILE A 36 -7.17 17.31 17.36
N SER A 37 -7.88 18.30 17.88
CA SER A 37 -9.31 18.20 18.16
C SER A 37 -10.17 19.21 17.40
N TYR A 38 -9.54 20.24 16.80
CA TYR A 38 -10.31 21.23 16.04
C TYR A 38 -10.83 20.64 14.74
N MET A 39 -12.13 20.82 14.52
CA MET A 39 -12.82 20.44 13.28
C MET A 39 -13.51 21.66 12.71
N ARG A 40 -13.25 21.95 11.43
CA ARG A 40 -13.95 23.00 10.70
C ARG A 40 -15.47 22.80 10.77
N GLN A 41 -16.21 23.89 10.96
CA GLN A 41 -17.66 23.92 10.97
C GLN A 41 -18.21 24.50 9.64
N GLY A 42 -19.44 24.14 9.28
CA GLY A 42 -20.10 24.64 8.07
C GLY A 42 -19.58 23.96 6.79
N PHE A 43 -19.59 24.69 5.70
CA PHE A 43 -19.16 24.18 4.38
C PHE A 43 -17.71 23.72 4.41
N GLY A 44 -17.44 22.55 3.89
CA GLY A 44 -16.12 21.91 3.96
C GLY A 44 -15.79 21.27 5.31
N LYS A 45 -16.78 21.01 6.18
CA LYS A 45 -16.56 20.20 7.40
C LYS A 45 -16.21 18.76 7.02
N ALA A 46 -15.43 18.08 7.87
CA ALA A 46 -15.11 16.67 7.64
C ALA A 46 -16.35 15.78 7.88
N VAL A 47 -16.61 14.84 6.98
CA VAL A 47 -17.66 13.80 7.08
C VAL A 47 -17.09 12.41 7.27
N LEU A 48 -15.84 12.19 6.86
CA LEU A 48 -15.08 10.98 7.11
C LEU A 48 -13.65 11.37 7.50
N THR A 49 -13.11 10.76 8.54
CA THR A 49 -11.71 10.89 8.96
C THR A 49 -11.22 9.55 9.48
N LYS A 50 -9.90 9.39 9.59
CA LYS A 50 -9.26 8.16 10.10
C LYS A 50 -9.54 6.92 9.24
N HIS A 51 -9.67 7.13 7.95
CA HIS A 51 -9.74 6.10 6.91
C HIS A 51 -8.52 6.24 5.99
N TYR A 52 -8.48 5.58 4.85
CA TYR A 52 -7.42 5.76 3.83
C TYR A 52 -7.32 7.22 3.37
N ALA A 53 -8.46 7.86 3.11
CA ALA A 53 -8.54 9.29 2.86
C ALA A 53 -9.56 9.93 3.80
N SER A 54 -9.41 11.22 4.08
CA SER A 54 -10.45 12.03 4.74
C SER A 54 -11.39 12.62 3.71
N ILE A 55 -12.69 12.77 4.04
CA ILE A 55 -13.67 13.37 3.13
C ILE A 55 -14.27 14.62 3.77
N LEU A 56 -14.28 15.71 2.99
CA LEU A 56 -14.84 17.01 3.34
C LEU A 56 -16.16 17.24 2.61
N ASP A 57 -17.14 17.92 3.26
CA ASP A 57 -18.48 18.19 2.76
C ASP A 57 -18.50 19.38 1.77
N PHE A 58 -18.77 19.10 0.52
CA PHE A 58 -18.92 20.10 -0.56
C PHE A 58 -20.30 20.04 -1.23
N GLY A 59 -21.36 20.00 -0.42
CA GLY A 59 -22.74 19.94 -0.90
C GLY A 59 -23.17 18.51 -1.25
N ASP A 60 -23.49 18.23 -2.51
CA ASP A 60 -23.88 16.88 -2.95
C ASP A 60 -22.67 15.93 -3.05
N TYR A 61 -21.47 16.47 -3.05
CA TYR A 61 -20.21 15.74 -3.16
C TYR A 61 -19.38 15.82 -1.87
N GLY A 62 -18.59 14.79 -1.68
CA GLY A 62 -17.45 14.77 -0.79
C GLY A 62 -16.16 15.01 -1.57
N VAL A 63 -15.26 15.83 -1.05
CA VAL A 63 -13.89 15.94 -1.55
C VAL A 63 -13.00 15.09 -0.66
N ALA A 64 -12.46 14.01 -1.24
CA ALA A 64 -11.47 13.16 -0.58
C ALA A 64 -10.10 13.83 -0.64
N ILE A 65 -9.32 13.69 0.44
CA ILE A 65 -7.94 14.19 0.53
C ILE A 65 -7.09 13.20 1.32
N THR A 66 -5.92 12.89 0.79
CA THR A 66 -4.91 12.03 1.45
C THR A 66 -3.51 12.53 1.18
N THR A 67 -2.54 12.05 1.94
CA THR A 67 -1.12 12.26 1.70
C THR A 67 -0.36 10.98 2.03
N ASP A 68 0.52 10.57 1.13
CA ASP A 68 1.41 9.41 1.33
C ASP A 68 2.71 9.61 0.55
N GLY A 69 3.76 8.89 0.95
CA GLY A 69 5.08 8.93 0.35
C GLY A 69 5.54 7.57 -0.14
N VAL A 70 6.65 7.57 -0.86
CA VAL A 70 7.24 6.35 -1.43
C VAL A 70 8.00 5.51 -0.41
N GLY A 71 8.22 6.03 0.78
CA GLY A 71 8.92 5.35 1.86
C GLY A 71 10.33 4.91 1.46
N SER A 72 10.76 3.78 2.02
CA SER A 72 12.13 3.30 1.82
C SER A 72 12.42 2.73 0.42
N LYS A 73 11.45 2.70 -0.50
CA LYS A 73 11.67 2.30 -1.90
C LYS A 73 12.68 3.21 -2.61
N ILE A 74 12.67 4.50 -2.29
CA ILE A 74 13.61 5.47 -2.86
C ILE A 74 15.09 5.15 -2.55
N MET A 75 15.36 4.41 -1.48
CA MET A 75 16.72 3.95 -1.16
C MET A 75 17.21 2.87 -2.13
N ILE A 76 16.30 2.07 -2.71
CA ILE A 76 16.62 1.12 -3.76
C ILE A 76 16.92 1.89 -5.05
N CYS A 77 16.10 2.90 -5.38
CA CYS A 77 16.36 3.80 -6.51
C CYS A 77 17.79 4.36 -6.45
N LYS A 78 18.18 4.87 -5.27
CA LYS A 78 19.52 5.38 -5.03
C LYS A 78 20.61 4.30 -5.19
N ALA A 79 20.37 3.08 -4.68
CA ALA A 79 21.36 2.01 -4.71
C ALA A 79 21.66 1.50 -6.12
N ILE A 80 20.68 1.49 -7.03
CA ILE A 80 20.86 1.07 -8.42
C ILE A 80 20.83 2.24 -9.42
N ASN A 81 20.78 3.48 -8.92
CA ASN A 81 20.74 4.72 -9.70
C ASN A 81 19.63 4.74 -10.76
N LYS A 82 18.39 4.48 -10.34
CA LYS A 82 17.21 4.41 -11.22
C LYS A 82 16.00 5.02 -10.51
N PHE A 83 15.54 6.19 -10.97
CA PHE A 83 14.47 6.98 -10.33
C PHE A 83 13.23 7.16 -11.22
N ASP A 84 13.24 6.65 -12.45
CA ASP A 84 12.20 6.86 -13.47
C ASP A 84 10.84 6.22 -13.14
N THR A 85 10.79 5.32 -12.16
CA THR A 85 9.56 4.63 -11.74
C THR A 85 9.00 5.11 -10.40
N ILE A 86 9.82 5.75 -9.55
CA ILE A 86 9.42 6.08 -8.18
C ILE A 86 8.26 7.08 -8.11
N GLY A 87 8.14 7.95 -9.13
CA GLY A 87 7.01 8.87 -9.26
C GLY A 87 5.67 8.12 -9.44
N ILE A 88 5.68 6.97 -10.14
CA ILE A 88 4.48 6.12 -10.26
C ILE A 88 4.05 5.61 -8.89
N ASP A 89 5.00 5.19 -8.05
CA ASP A 89 4.69 4.77 -6.68
C ASP A 89 4.06 5.88 -5.85
N CYS A 90 4.57 7.12 -5.97
CA CYS A 90 4.02 8.27 -5.27
C CYS A 90 2.56 8.52 -5.67
N VAL A 91 2.26 8.50 -6.98
CA VAL A 91 0.89 8.63 -7.48
C VAL A 91 0.02 7.47 -7.01
N ALA A 92 0.51 6.23 -7.13
CA ALA A 92 -0.24 5.02 -6.79
C ALA A 92 -0.66 4.99 -5.33
N MET A 93 0.23 5.30 -4.39
CA MET A 93 -0.08 5.31 -2.96
C MET A 93 -1.21 6.30 -2.66
N ASN A 94 -1.18 7.48 -3.25
CA ASN A 94 -2.20 8.50 -3.05
C ASN A 94 -3.51 8.21 -3.80
N ALA A 95 -3.45 7.80 -5.07
CA ALA A 95 -4.62 7.49 -5.87
C ALA A 95 -5.40 6.29 -5.30
N ASN A 96 -4.72 5.22 -4.91
CA ASN A 96 -5.35 4.03 -4.35
C ASN A 96 -6.03 4.32 -3.00
N ASP A 97 -5.48 5.21 -2.18
CA ASP A 97 -6.12 5.65 -0.93
C ASP A 97 -7.38 6.49 -1.19
N ILE A 98 -7.40 7.32 -2.23
CA ILE A 98 -8.61 8.02 -2.68
C ILE A 98 -9.68 7.00 -3.13
N ILE A 99 -9.29 6.01 -3.94
CA ILE A 99 -10.17 4.94 -4.42
C ILE A 99 -10.74 4.11 -3.26
N ALA A 100 -9.94 3.86 -2.21
CA ALA A 100 -10.34 3.06 -1.07
C ALA A 100 -11.49 3.66 -0.22
N VAL A 101 -11.86 4.92 -0.45
CA VAL A 101 -13.05 5.54 0.15
C VAL A 101 -14.19 5.73 -0.86
N GLY A 102 -14.10 5.11 -2.03
CA GLY A 102 -15.09 5.18 -3.10
C GLY A 102 -15.02 6.45 -3.95
N ALA A 103 -13.93 7.23 -3.82
CA ALA A 103 -13.75 8.47 -4.55
C ALA A 103 -12.94 8.25 -5.85
N GLU A 104 -13.22 9.08 -6.86
CA GLU A 104 -12.44 9.17 -8.09
C GLU A 104 -11.29 10.16 -7.88
N PRO A 105 -10.02 9.76 -8.11
CA PRO A 105 -8.86 10.64 -8.04
C PRO A 105 -8.92 11.71 -9.13
N VAL A 106 -8.46 12.93 -8.84
CA VAL A 106 -8.55 14.07 -9.79
C VAL A 106 -7.23 14.78 -9.99
N ALA A 107 -6.56 15.10 -8.88
CA ALA A 107 -5.32 15.86 -8.93
C ALA A 107 -4.45 15.57 -7.71
N MET A 108 -3.16 15.84 -7.85
CA MET A 108 -2.22 15.81 -6.75
C MET A 108 -1.18 16.93 -6.85
N VAL A 109 -0.52 17.17 -5.73
CA VAL A 109 0.70 17.94 -5.64
C VAL A 109 1.77 17.08 -5.00
N ASP A 110 3.03 17.25 -5.39
CA ASP A 110 4.16 16.53 -4.82
C ASP A 110 4.98 17.40 -3.84
N TYR A 111 5.74 16.73 -3.00
CA TYR A 111 6.81 17.31 -2.18
C TYR A 111 8.08 16.46 -2.35
N ILE A 112 9.10 17.08 -2.94
CA ILE A 112 10.41 16.45 -3.12
C ILE A 112 11.40 17.12 -2.17
N ALA A 113 11.89 16.36 -1.19
CA ALA A 113 12.98 16.79 -0.34
C ALA A 113 14.29 16.16 -0.83
N ALA A 114 15.30 16.98 -1.11
CA ALA A 114 16.57 16.52 -1.65
C ALA A 114 17.76 17.02 -0.81
N GLU A 115 18.77 16.15 -0.59
CA GLU A 115 20.05 16.59 -0.06
C GLU A 115 20.69 17.62 -0.99
N ARG A 116 20.72 17.30 -2.28
CA ARG A 116 21.17 18.16 -3.37
C ARG A 116 20.40 17.75 -4.62
N PRO A 117 19.41 18.54 -5.04
CA PRO A 117 18.68 18.24 -6.26
C PRO A 117 19.62 18.37 -7.48
N ASP A 118 19.60 17.38 -8.34
CA ASP A 118 20.28 17.41 -9.64
C ASP A 118 19.28 17.21 -10.78
N GLU A 119 19.59 17.75 -11.94
CA GLU A 119 18.69 17.84 -13.08
C GLU A 119 18.30 16.44 -13.62
N VAL A 120 19.21 15.46 -13.59
CA VAL A 120 18.97 14.13 -14.14
C VAL A 120 17.99 13.36 -13.26
N THR A 121 18.27 13.27 -11.96
CA THR A 121 17.39 12.59 -10.99
C THR A 121 16.01 13.25 -10.94
N MET A 122 15.94 14.57 -10.95
CA MET A 122 14.67 15.29 -10.96
C MET A 122 13.86 15.01 -12.22
N ALA A 123 14.51 14.94 -13.40
CA ALA A 123 13.83 14.59 -14.65
C ALA A 123 13.31 13.14 -14.65
N GLU A 124 14.07 12.20 -14.08
CA GLU A 124 13.61 10.82 -13.92
C GLU A 124 12.38 10.74 -12.98
N ILE A 125 12.44 11.38 -11.81
CA ILE A 125 11.30 11.43 -10.87
C ILE A 125 10.06 12.03 -11.57
N ALA A 126 10.24 13.15 -12.31
CA ALA A 126 9.16 13.78 -13.06
C ALA A 126 8.56 12.85 -14.13
N THR A 127 9.39 12.07 -14.81
CA THR A 127 8.91 11.04 -15.77
C THR A 127 7.98 10.02 -15.09
N GLY A 128 8.34 9.56 -13.90
CA GLY A 128 7.51 8.65 -13.11
C GLY A 128 6.21 9.30 -12.64
N LEU A 129 6.25 10.55 -12.15
CA LEU A 129 5.07 11.32 -11.73
C LEU A 129 4.09 11.53 -12.89
N GLU A 130 4.57 11.97 -14.05
CA GLU A 130 3.76 12.17 -15.26
C GLU A 130 3.08 10.86 -15.68
N LYS A 131 3.86 9.77 -15.74
CA LYS A 131 3.33 8.46 -16.12
C LYS A 131 2.28 7.93 -15.12
N GLY A 132 2.54 8.09 -13.83
CA GLY A 132 1.59 7.71 -12.78
C GLY A 132 0.30 8.51 -12.87
N CYS A 133 0.39 9.83 -13.10
CA CYS A 133 -0.77 10.71 -13.28
C CYS A 133 -1.58 10.32 -14.53
N GLU A 134 -0.91 10.01 -15.65
CA GLU A 134 -1.58 9.49 -16.85
C GLU A 134 -2.35 8.19 -16.54
N MET A 135 -1.72 7.22 -15.86
CA MET A 135 -2.35 5.96 -15.48
C MET A 135 -3.53 6.12 -14.52
N ALA A 136 -3.46 7.09 -13.60
CA ALA A 136 -4.50 7.40 -12.62
C ALA A 136 -5.57 8.36 -13.15
N ASN A 137 -5.44 8.86 -14.36
CA ASN A 137 -6.27 9.95 -14.92
C ASN A 137 -6.32 11.19 -13.99
N MET A 138 -5.17 11.57 -13.46
CA MET A 138 -5.00 12.70 -12.53
C MET A 138 -4.15 13.82 -13.15
N THR A 139 -4.34 15.04 -12.64
CA THR A 139 -3.47 16.17 -12.95
C THR A 139 -2.42 16.35 -11.87
N LEU A 140 -1.13 16.41 -12.24
CA LEU A 140 -0.11 16.96 -11.35
C LEU A 140 -0.26 18.48 -11.34
N ALA A 141 -0.90 19.02 -10.30
CA ALA A 141 -1.33 20.42 -10.24
C ALA A 141 -0.22 21.38 -9.74
N GLY A 142 0.89 20.84 -9.30
CA GLY A 142 2.04 21.58 -8.78
C GLY A 142 2.81 20.74 -7.79
N GLY A 143 3.70 21.39 -7.07
CA GLY A 143 4.53 20.73 -6.05
C GLY A 143 5.51 21.67 -5.39
N GLU A 144 6.36 21.14 -4.53
CA GLU A 144 7.43 21.85 -3.84
C GLU A 144 8.72 21.03 -3.88
N THR A 145 9.83 21.67 -4.16
CA THR A 145 11.17 21.05 -4.08
C THR A 145 12.01 21.76 -3.03
N ALA A 146 12.37 21.06 -1.97
CA ALA A 146 13.17 21.57 -0.87
C ALA A 146 14.61 21.00 -0.90
N SER A 147 15.61 21.88 -0.93
CA SER A 147 17.02 21.50 -0.76
C SER A 147 17.37 21.49 0.72
N LEU A 148 17.63 20.29 1.30
CA LEU A 148 17.78 20.07 2.75
C LEU A 148 19.06 19.28 3.09
N PRO A 149 20.27 19.80 2.77
CA PRO A 149 21.52 19.03 2.86
C PRO A 149 21.89 18.59 4.28
N ASP A 150 21.40 19.31 5.31
CA ASP A 150 21.69 18.99 6.71
C ASP A 150 20.61 18.09 7.36
N MET A 151 19.48 17.89 6.70
CA MET A 151 18.33 17.15 7.25
C MET A 151 18.15 15.75 6.65
N ILE A 152 18.39 15.59 5.35
CA ILE A 152 18.19 14.33 4.64
C ILE A 152 19.43 13.88 3.88
N LYS A 153 19.46 12.60 3.53
CA LYS A 153 20.52 11.98 2.73
C LYS A 153 19.93 11.36 1.45
N GLY A 154 20.16 12.04 0.31
CA GLY A 154 19.58 11.68 -0.98
C GLY A 154 18.26 12.38 -1.23
N TYR A 155 17.19 11.64 -1.47
CA TYR A 155 15.87 12.15 -1.82
C TYR A 155 14.79 11.53 -0.93
N ASP A 156 13.70 12.28 -0.71
CA ASP A 156 12.41 11.79 -0.25
C ASP A 156 11.31 12.35 -1.16
N LEU A 157 10.26 11.58 -1.39
CA LEU A 157 9.16 11.93 -2.28
C LEU A 157 7.83 11.56 -1.64
N ALA A 158 6.95 12.54 -1.51
CA ALA A 158 5.58 12.37 -1.03
C ALA A 158 4.61 13.14 -1.93
N GLY A 159 3.33 12.78 -1.86
CA GLY A 159 2.28 13.48 -2.57
C GLY A 159 1.11 13.79 -1.64
N THR A 160 0.28 14.73 -2.07
CA THR A 160 -1.03 14.98 -1.50
C THR A 160 -2.03 14.99 -2.65
N ALA A 161 -3.01 14.09 -2.60
CA ALA A 161 -4.01 13.94 -3.66
C ALA A 161 -5.40 14.36 -3.18
N ILE A 162 -6.20 14.80 -4.14
CA ILE A 162 -7.63 15.03 -3.98
C ILE A 162 -8.43 14.17 -4.97
N GLY A 163 -9.65 13.81 -4.54
CA GLY A 163 -10.64 13.16 -5.38
C GLY A 163 -12.04 13.62 -4.99
N TYR A 164 -13.04 13.14 -5.70
CA TYR A 164 -14.44 13.45 -5.38
C TYR A 164 -15.28 12.18 -5.35
N VAL A 165 -16.37 12.24 -4.60
CA VAL A 165 -17.36 11.17 -4.51
C VAL A 165 -18.72 11.75 -4.21
N LYS A 166 -19.80 11.17 -4.75
CA LYS A 166 -21.15 11.50 -4.28
C LYS A 166 -21.32 11.03 -2.84
N LYS A 167 -21.95 11.83 -1.98
CA LYS A 167 -22.05 11.53 -0.55
C LYS A 167 -22.71 10.18 -0.24
N ASP A 168 -23.68 9.78 -1.05
CA ASP A 168 -24.38 8.49 -0.96
C ASP A 168 -23.55 7.29 -1.47
N ARG A 169 -22.37 7.56 -2.04
CA ARG A 169 -21.44 6.57 -2.57
C ARG A 169 -20.15 6.44 -1.74
N ILE A 170 -20.04 7.17 -0.64
CA ILE A 170 -18.87 7.06 0.25
C ILE A 170 -18.81 5.65 0.85
N ILE A 171 -17.66 5.02 0.71
CA ILE A 171 -17.42 3.67 1.23
C ILE A 171 -16.62 3.77 2.53
N THR A 172 -17.24 3.34 3.65
CA THR A 172 -16.67 3.41 4.99
C THR A 172 -16.37 2.05 5.61
N GLY A 173 -16.87 0.97 4.99
CA GLY A 173 -16.84 -0.37 5.56
C GLY A 173 -17.96 -0.66 6.56
N GLU A 174 -18.80 0.32 6.93
CA GLU A 174 -19.88 0.09 7.92
C GLU A 174 -20.92 -0.93 7.45
N ARG A 175 -21.12 -1.08 6.13
CA ARG A 175 -22.06 -2.03 5.53
C ARG A 175 -21.55 -3.47 5.44
N ILE A 176 -20.26 -3.70 5.73
CA ILE A 176 -19.69 -5.05 5.75
C ILE A 176 -20.47 -5.92 6.73
N GLN A 177 -20.82 -7.13 6.32
CA GLN A 177 -21.62 -8.05 7.12
C GLN A 177 -21.17 -9.51 6.89
N PRO A 178 -21.45 -10.41 7.82
CA PRO A 178 -21.24 -11.83 7.61
C PRO A 178 -21.98 -12.31 6.37
N GLY A 179 -21.31 -13.11 5.54
CA GLY A 179 -21.82 -13.58 4.25
C GLY A 179 -21.31 -12.74 3.06
N ASP A 180 -20.75 -11.55 3.28
CA ASP A 180 -20.00 -10.86 2.22
C ASP A 180 -18.78 -11.68 1.83
N VAL A 181 -18.37 -11.55 0.57
CA VAL A 181 -17.13 -12.16 0.06
C VAL A 181 -16.04 -11.09 -0.09
N ILE A 182 -14.81 -11.57 -0.16
CA ILE A 182 -13.63 -10.74 -0.39
C ILE A 182 -13.15 -11.01 -1.81
N PHE A 183 -13.32 -10.02 -2.68
CA PHE A 183 -12.81 -10.04 -4.05
C PHE A 183 -11.43 -9.40 -4.07
N GLY A 184 -10.40 -10.23 -4.32
CA GLY A 184 -8.99 -9.79 -4.36
C GLY A 184 -8.58 -9.39 -5.77
N ILE A 185 -7.92 -8.23 -5.90
CA ILE A 185 -7.33 -7.73 -7.14
C ILE A 185 -5.81 -7.91 -7.04
N PRO A 186 -5.16 -8.52 -8.07
CA PRO A 186 -3.73 -8.84 -8.02
C PRO A 186 -2.85 -7.61 -7.85
N SER A 187 -1.79 -7.75 -7.04
CA SER A 187 -0.63 -6.86 -7.10
C SER A 187 0.27 -7.26 -8.29
N ASN A 188 1.21 -6.40 -8.62
CA ASN A 188 2.23 -6.66 -9.64
C ASN A 188 3.65 -6.77 -9.06
N GLY A 189 3.78 -6.82 -7.74
CA GLY A 189 5.05 -6.91 -7.02
C GLY A 189 4.92 -6.49 -5.57
N VAL A 190 6.04 -6.12 -4.96
CA VAL A 190 6.11 -5.75 -3.53
C VAL A 190 5.37 -4.44 -3.23
N HIS A 191 5.19 -3.59 -4.25
CA HIS A 191 4.67 -2.23 -4.10
C HIS A 191 5.62 -1.34 -3.28
N SER A 192 5.06 -0.45 -2.46
CA SER A 192 5.86 0.50 -1.65
C SER A 192 5.94 0.11 -0.16
N ASN A 193 5.55 -1.12 0.20
CA ASN A 193 5.47 -1.57 1.58
C ASN A 193 6.31 -2.82 1.86
N GLY A 194 6.74 -3.00 3.11
CA GLY A 194 7.61 -4.12 3.50
C GLY A 194 9.07 -3.98 3.04
N LEU A 195 9.41 -2.93 2.30
CA LEU A 195 10.72 -2.77 1.67
C LEU A 195 11.87 -2.58 2.66
N THR A 196 11.62 -2.17 3.89
CA THR A 196 12.67 -2.11 4.92
C THR A 196 13.19 -3.51 5.24
N LEU A 197 12.30 -4.51 5.34
CA LEU A 197 12.69 -5.91 5.54
C LEU A 197 13.40 -6.44 4.28
N ALA A 198 12.77 -6.30 3.11
CA ALA A 198 13.33 -6.78 1.84
C ALA A 198 14.73 -6.22 1.58
N ARG A 199 14.93 -4.92 1.75
CA ARG A 199 16.23 -4.25 1.58
C ARG A 199 17.30 -4.84 2.50
N ARG A 200 17.02 -4.97 3.80
CA ARG A 200 18.00 -5.50 4.76
C ARG A 200 18.42 -6.94 4.45
N LEU A 201 17.53 -7.73 3.87
CA LEU A 201 17.85 -9.07 3.44
C LEU A 201 18.73 -9.06 2.19
N VAL A 202 18.33 -8.26 1.19
CA VAL A 202 19.06 -8.12 -0.08
C VAL A 202 20.46 -7.52 0.11
N GLU A 203 20.62 -6.53 1.01
CA GLU A 203 21.90 -5.90 1.33
C GLU A 203 22.93 -6.87 1.94
N ARG A 204 22.53 -8.10 2.31
CA ARG A 204 23.41 -9.17 2.80
C ARG A 204 23.92 -10.10 1.70
N LEU A 205 23.36 -10.02 0.51
CA LEU A 205 23.82 -10.80 -0.64
C LEU A 205 25.16 -10.26 -1.16
N ASP A 206 25.98 -11.12 -1.72
CA ASP A 206 27.32 -10.75 -2.23
C ASP A 206 27.23 -9.63 -3.28
N LYS A 207 26.21 -9.68 -4.17
CA LYS A 207 25.98 -8.66 -5.18
C LYS A 207 24.90 -7.65 -4.80
N GLY A 208 24.28 -7.78 -3.61
CA GLY A 208 23.23 -6.91 -3.14
C GLY A 208 22.06 -6.82 -4.13
N TYR A 209 21.66 -5.61 -4.49
CA TYR A 209 20.57 -5.35 -5.44
C TYR A 209 20.86 -5.83 -6.87
N TYR A 210 22.13 -6.08 -7.21
CA TYR A 210 22.56 -6.62 -8.52
C TYR A 210 22.58 -8.15 -8.57
N GLU A 211 22.08 -8.85 -7.51
CA GLU A 211 21.89 -10.30 -7.56
C GLU A 211 20.88 -10.64 -8.66
N ALA A 212 21.14 -11.72 -9.42
CA ALA A 212 20.30 -12.12 -10.54
C ALA A 212 18.92 -12.61 -10.05
N PHE A 213 17.86 -12.13 -10.67
CA PHE A 213 16.48 -12.55 -10.41
C PHE A 213 15.67 -12.54 -11.71
N GLY A 214 15.17 -13.70 -12.14
CA GLY A 214 14.53 -13.84 -13.45
C GLY A 214 15.44 -13.41 -14.59
N ASP A 215 14.94 -12.52 -15.44
CA ASP A 215 15.70 -11.94 -16.58
C ASP A 215 16.45 -10.64 -16.19
N GLY A 216 16.35 -10.20 -14.92
CA GLY A 216 16.95 -8.97 -14.43
C GLY A 216 17.66 -9.17 -13.08
N THR A 217 17.50 -8.18 -12.21
CA THR A 217 18.10 -8.15 -10.88
C THR A 217 17.05 -8.02 -9.78
N VAL A 218 17.42 -8.41 -8.55
CA VAL A 218 16.55 -8.24 -7.37
C VAL A 218 16.19 -6.76 -7.17
N GLY A 219 17.11 -5.83 -7.44
CA GLY A 219 16.85 -4.40 -7.33
C GLY A 219 15.79 -3.92 -8.31
N GLU A 220 15.85 -4.35 -9.56
CA GLU A 220 14.85 -4.02 -10.58
C GLU A 220 13.47 -4.61 -10.22
N GLU A 221 13.43 -5.85 -9.74
CA GLU A 221 12.19 -6.48 -9.29
C GLU A 221 11.55 -5.73 -8.10
N LEU A 222 12.34 -5.30 -7.13
CA LEU A 222 11.86 -4.49 -6.01
C LEU A 222 11.42 -3.08 -6.41
N LEU A 223 11.86 -2.59 -7.57
CA LEU A 223 11.44 -1.31 -8.14
C LEU A 223 10.25 -1.42 -9.09
N VAL A 224 9.69 -2.60 -9.34
CA VAL A 224 8.41 -2.70 -10.06
C VAL A 224 7.41 -1.74 -9.41
N PRO A 225 6.84 -0.77 -10.19
CA PRO A 225 5.98 0.25 -9.62
C PRO A 225 4.72 -0.33 -8.99
N THR A 226 4.23 0.33 -7.95
CA THR A 226 2.93 0.02 -7.34
C THR A 226 1.83 0.14 -8.39
N ARG A 227 0.98 -0.88 -8.48
CA ARG A 227 -0.19 -0.86 -9.36
C ARG A 227 -1.16 0.23 -8.93
N ILE A 228 -1.69 0.98 -9.89
CA ILE A 228 -2.78 1.94 -9.71
C ILE A 228 -4.08 1.22 -10.07
N TYR A 229 -5.04 1.19 -9.16
CA TYR A 229 -6.29 0.43 -9.28
C TYR A 229 -7.44 1.28 -9.80
N ILE A 230 -7.20 2.08 -10.85
CA ILE A 230 -8.20 3.02 -11.37
C ILE A 230 -9.46 2.32 -11.90
N GLU A 231 -9.34 1.07 -12.34
CA GLU A 231 -10.46 0.24 -12.78
C GLU A 231 -11.50 -0.02 -11.68
N VAL A 232 -11.12 0.14 -10.42
CA VAL A 232 -12.07 0.01 -9.30
C VAL A 232 -13.16 1.09 -9.37
N VAL A 233 -12.84 2.29 -9.86
CA VAL A 233 -13.84 3.36 -10.07
C VAL A 233 -14.96 2.88 -11.01
N ASP A 234 -14.62 2.17 -12.07
CA ASP A 234 -15.60 1.57 -12.98
C ASP A 234 -16.40 0.46 -12.29
N MET A 235 -15.73 -0.43 -11.52
CA MET A 235 -16.39 -1.49 -10.75
C MET A 235 -17.46 -0.93 -9.81
N LEU A 236 -17.19 0.20 -9.13
CA LEU A 236 -18.13 0.85 -8.21
C LEU A 236 -19.42 1.34 -8.87
N SER A 237 -19.43 1.50 -10.20
CA SER A 237 -20.61 1.85 -10.95
C SER A 237 -21.52 0.65 -11.25
N GLU A 238 -20.98 -0.58 -11.18
CA GLU A 238 -21.65 -1.82 -11.59
C GLU A 238 -22.21 -2.64 -10.43
N VAL A 239 -21.59 -2.55 -9.24
CA VAL A 239 -21.89 -3.42 -8.09
C VAL A 239 -21.98 -2.65 -6.79
N ASP A 240 -22.59 -3.28 -5.77
CA ASP A 240 -22.72 -2.70 -4.43
C ASP A 240 -21.55 -3.12 -3.54
N VAL A 241 -20.53 -2.24 -3.43
CA VAL A 241 -19.33 -2.48 -2.61
C VAL A 241 -19.55 -1.97 -1.18
N HIS A 242 -19.33 -2.84 -0.19
CA HIS A 242 -19.47 -2.53 1.24
C HIS A 242 -18.18 -2.01 1.86
N GLY A 243 -17.01 -2.39 1.32
CA GLY A 243 -15.71 -1.96 1.80
C GLY A 243 -14.63 -2.14 0.74
N ILE A 244 -13.61 -1.28 0.79
CA ILE A 244 -12.41 -1.36 -0.06
C ILE A 244 -11.18 -1.31 0.83
N VAL A 245 -10.22 -2.17 0.57
CA VAL A 245 -8.94 -2.24 1.27
C VAL A 245 -7.80 -2.05 0.29
N HIS A 246 -7.03 -1.00 0.45
CA HIS A 246 -5.71 -0.88 -0.15
C HIS A 246 -4.72 -1.65 0.72
N VAL A 247 -4.17 -2.75 0.21
CA VAL A 247 -3.26 -3.64 0.95
C VAL A 247 -1.86 -3.04 0.94
N THR A 248 -1.52 -2.35 2.01
CA THR A 248 -0.27 -1.62 2.21
C THR A 248 0.55 -2.21 3.37
N GLY A 249 1.33 -1.40 4.06
CA GLY A 249 2.02 -1.81 5.29
C GLY A 249 1.06 -2.37 6.33
N GLY A 250 1.37 -3.56 6.83
CA GLY A 250 0.43 -4.35 7.64
C GLY A 250 -0.25 -5.48 6.87
N GLY A 251 -0.01 -5.60 5.54
CA GLY A 251 -0.48 -6.71 4.72
C GLY A 251 -1.98 -6.98 4.88
N LEU A 252 -2.36 -8.22 5.11
CA LEU A 252 -3.77 -8.61 5.29
C LEU A 252 -4.44 -7.96 6.50
N LEU A 253 -3.69 -7.51 7.52
CA LEU A 253 -4.27 -6.83 8.68
C LEU A 253 -4.97 -5.51 8.33
N ASN A 254 -4.74 -4.97 7.13
CA ASN A 254 -5.49 -3.81 6.62
C ASN A 254 -7.00 -4.07 6.54
N LEU A 255 -7.47 -5.32 6.44
CA LEU A 255 -8.88 -5.67 6.51
C LEU A 255 -9.54 -5.21 7.83
N ASN A 256 -8.81 -5.28 8.95
CA ASN A 256 -9.29 -4.84 10.27
C ASN A 256 -9.51 -3.31 10.37
N ARG A 257 -8.97 -2.52 9.42
CA ARG A 257 -9.14 -1.04 9.42
C ARG A 257 -10.56 -0.61 9.09
N LEU A 258 -11.35 -1.45 8.39
CA LEU A 258 -12.70 -1.11 7.95
C LEU A 258 -13.72 -1.33 9.06
N LYS A 259 -13.91 -2.56 9.45
CA LYS A 259 -14.90 -2.98 10.44
C LYS A 259 -14.37 -4.17 11.23
N LYS A 260 -14.72 -4.21 12.50
CA LYS A 260 -14.42 -5.37 13.32
C LYS A 260 -15.30 -6.54 12.89
N ALA A 261 -14.68 -7.54 12.23
CA ALA A 261 -15.30 -8.76 11.72
C ALA A 261 -14.24 -9.85 11.62
N LYS A 262 -14.65 -11.08 11.37
CA LYS A 262 -13.72 -12.17 11.03
C LYS A 262 -13.59 -12.27 9.51
N TYR A 263 -12.41 -11.96 9.00
CA TYR A 263 -12.05 -12.05 7.58
C TYR A 263 -11.27 -13.32 7.34
N VAL A 264 -11.76 -14.20 6.46
CA VAL A 264 -11.14 -15.49 6.16
C VAL A 264 -10.70 -15.51 4.71
N ILE A 265 -9.39 -15.54 4.47
CA ILE A 265 -8.78 -15.73 3.15
C ILE A 265 -8.50 -17.23 2.97
N ASN A 266 -9.37 -17.95 2.28
CA ASN A 266 -9.28 -19.40 2.09
C ASN A 266 -8.67 -19.80 0.74
N ASP A 267 -8.73 -18.91 -0.28
CA ASP A 267 -8.16 -19.11 -1.61
C ASP A 267 -7.35 -17.87 -2.06
N PRO A 268 -6.18 -17.58 -1.43
CA PRO A 268 -5.39 -16.40 -1.71
C PRO A 268 -4.96 -16.34 -3.18
N LEU A 269 -4.72 -15.10 -3.67
CA LEU A 269 -4.06 -14.90 -4.95
C LEU A 269 -2.63 -15.45 -4.91
N PRO A 270 -2.11 -15.98 -6.02
CA PRO A 270 -0.74 -16.47 -6.07
C PRO A 270 0.23 -15.28 -5.89
N PRO A 271 1.15 -15.33 -4.90
CA PRO A 271 2.14 -14.29 -4.74
C PRO A 271 3.18 -14.33 -5.87
N GLN A 272 3.72 -13.18 -6.24
CA GLN A 272 4.83 -13.09 -7.17
C GLN A 272 6.09 -13.78 -6.60
N ARG A 273 6.96 -14.26 -7.47
CA ARG A 273 8.17 -15.03 -7.10
C ARG A 273 9.08 -14.32 -6.09
N ILE A 274 9.09 -12.99 -6.11
CA ILE A 274 9.90 -12.18 -5.20
C ILE A 274 9.54 -12.42 -3.72
N PHE A 275 8.28 -12.70 -3.40
CA PHE A 275 7.87 -12.97 -2.02
C PHE A 275 8.45 -14.28 -1.49
N GLY A 276 8.42 -15.36 -2.30
CA GLY A 276 9.09 -16.62 -1.96
C GLY A 276 10.60 -16.44 -1.79
N TYR A 277 11.23 -15.64 -2.66
CA TYR A 277 12.65 -15.33 -2.56
C TYR A 277 13.00 -14.59 -1.27
N ILE A 278 12.22 -13.56 -0.90
CA ILE A 278 12.40 -12.81 0.36
C ILE A 278 12.20 -13.75 1.56
N GLN A 279 11.17 -14.58 1.52
CA GLN A 279 10.85 -15.53 2.58
C GLN A 279 12.00 -16.51 2.82
N GLU A 280 12.52 -17.14 1.78
CA GLU A 280 13.65 -18.08 1.85
C GLU A 280 14.95 -17.40 2.31
N LEU A 281 15.21 -16.19 1.80
CA LEU A 281 16.42 -15.44 2.14
C LEU A 281 16.47 -15.07 3.63
N GLY A 282 15.32 -14.74 4.22
CA GLY A 282 15.19 -14.31 5.60
C GLY A 282 14.74 -15.41 6.57
N ASP A 283 14.38 -16.60 6.07
CA ASP A 283 13.68 -17.63 6.86
C ASP A 283 12.48 -17.03 7.61
N VAL A 284 11.68 -16.23 6.87
CA VAL A 284 10.55 -15.46 7.43
C VAL A 284 9.32 -16.35 7.55
N ASP A 285 8.68 -16.33 8.71
CA ASP A 285 7.47 -17.11 8.94
C ASP A 285 6.30 -16.63 8.02
N VAL A 286 5.40 -17.53 7.65
CA VAL A 286 4.30 -17.25 6.72
C VAL A 286 3.38 -16.14 7.23
N ASP A 287 3.05 -16.15 8.52
CA ASP A 287 2.23 -15.11 9.15
C ASP A 287 2.88 -13.72 9.07
N GLU A 288 4.21 -13.64 9.31
CA GLU A 288 4.98 -12.41 9.16
C GLU A 288 4.99 -11.91 7.71
N MET A 289 5.09 -12.82 6.72
CA MET A 289 5.01 -12.46 5.31
C MET A 289 3.66 -11.79 4.98
N TYR A 290 2.54 -12.40 5.40
CA TYR A 290 1.20 -11.87 5.16
C TYR A 290 0.84 -10.64 6.02
N ARG A 291 1.58 -10.40 7.09
CA ARG A 291 1.49 -9.19 7.92
C ARG A 291 2.32 -8.03 7.36
N THR A 292 3.37 -8.33 6.62
CA THR A 292 4.33 -7.33 6.13
C THR A 292 4.06 -6.91 4.68
N PHE A 293 3.68 -7.87 3.83
CA PHE A 293 3.56 -7.72 2.40
C PHE A 293 2.13 -7.94 1.90
N ASN A 294 1.86 -7.48 0.69
CA ASN A 294 0.58 -7.70 0.01
C ASN A 294 0.37 -9.17 -0.44
N MET A 295 1.44 -9.96 -0.54
CA MET A 295 1.44 -11.37 -0.91
C MET A 295 0.57 -11.71 -2.13
N GLY A 296 0.64 -10.85 -3.16
CA GLY A 296 -0.09 -11.02 -4.42
C GLY A 296 -1.46 -10.34 -4.49
N MET A 297 -1.97 -9.77 -3.40
CA MET A 297 -3.23 -9.05 -3.37
C MET A 297 -3.00 -7.59 -2.99
N GLY A 298 -3.08 -6.68 -3.95
CA GLY A 298 -2.80 -5.26 -3.68
C GLY A 298 -4.05 -4.43 -3.34
N MET A 299 -5.23 -4.90 -3.74
CA MET A 299 -6.51 -4.30 -3.36
C MET A 299 -7.55 -5.39 -3.13
N ALA A 300 -8.49 -5.16 -2.22
CA ALA A 300 -9.61 -6.05 -1.97
C ALA A 300 -10.91 -5.26 -1.86
N LEU A 301 -11.98 -5.78 -2.48
CA LEU A 301 -13.34 -5.29 -2.31
C LEU A 301 -14.14 -6.29 -1.47
N ILE A 302 -14.96 -5.78 -0.58
CA ILE A 302 -15.85 -6.57 0.27
C ILE A 302 -17.27 -6.25 -0.18
N LEU A 303 -18.01 -7.27 -0.64
CA LEU A 303 -19.29 -7.09 -1.32
C LEU A 303 -20.09 -8.40 -1.31
N PRO A 304 -21.39 -8.37 -1.70
CA PRO A 304 -22.21 -9.56 -1.89
C PRO A 304 -21.62 -10.52 -2.94
N GLU A 305 -21.80 -11.83 -2.76
CA GLU A 305 -21.22 -12.86 -3.64
C GLU A 305 -21.65 -12.72 -5.12
N ASP A 306 -22.93 -12.44 -5.37
CA ASP A 306 -23.44 -12.29 -6.74
C ASP A 306 -22.76 -11.12 -7.48
N ASP A 307 -22.51 -10.02 -6.78
CA ASP A 307 -21.79 -8.86 -7.29
C ASP A 307 -20.32 -9.19 -7.56
N ALA A 308 -19.65 -9.90 -6.65
CA ALA A 308 -18.28 -10.35 -6.86
C ALA A 308 -18.15 -11.27 -8.09
N ARG A 309 -19.10 -12.20 -8.28
CA ARG A 309 -19.14 -13.06 -9.47
C ARG A 309 -19.43 -12.29 -10.77
N ALA A 310 -20.11 -11.16 -10.68
CA ALA A 310 -20.27 -10.24 -11.82
C ALA A 310 -18.92 -9.58 -12.19
N LEU A 311 -18.13 -9.17 -11.18
CA LEU A 311 -16.79 -8.61 -11.40
C LEU A 311 -15.83 -9.64 -11.99
N GLU A 312 -15.79 -10.89 -11.50
CA GLU A 312 -14.94 -11.96 -12.05
C GLU A 312 -15.07 -12.18 -13.55
N ARG A 313 -16.22 -11.87 -14.12
CA ARG A 313 -16.48 -12.03 -15.56
C ARG A 313 -15.93 -10.89 -16.41
N LYS A 314 -15.60 -9.74 -15.81
CA LYS A 314 -15.25 -8.52 -16.53
C LYS A 314 -13.89 -7.96 -16.18
N PHE A 315 -13.44 -8.17 -14.95
CA PHE A 315 -12.24 -7.56 -14.40
C PHE A 315 -11.26 -8.63 -13.90
N GLU A 316 -10.01 -8.26 -13.82
CA GLU A 316 -8.97 -9.08 -13.23
C GLU A 316 -9.17 -9.14 -11.70
N GLY A 317 -9.25 -10.35 -11.17
CA GLY A 317 -9.44 -10.63 -9.75
C GLY A 317 -10.25 -11.89 -9.55
N LYS A 318 -10.39 -12.30 -8.29
CA LYS A 318 -11.22 -13.44 -7.91
C LYS A 318 -11.73 -13.32 -6.48
N ILE A 319 -12.73 -14.10 -6.14
CA ILE A 319 -13.13 -14.29 -4.75
C ILE A 319 -12.02 -15.06 -4.03
N VAL A 320 -11.39 -14.43 -3.04
CA VAL A 320 -10.28 -14.99 -2.25
C VAL A 320 -10.70 -15.45 -0.86
N GLY A 321 -11.88 -15.04 -0.41
CA GLY A 321 -12.35 -15.30 0.94
C GLY A 321 -13.73 -14.74 1.22
N HIS A 322 -14.08 -14.70 2.50
CA HIS A 322 -15.39 -14.26 2.97
C HIS A 322 -15.31 -13.64 4.36
N VAL A 323 -16.41 -13.01 4.77
CA VAL A 323 -16.61 -12.40 6.08
C VAL A 323 -17.51 -13.28 6.94
N GLU A 324 -17.10 -13.52 8.18
CA GLU A 324 -17.85 -14.27 9.19
C GLU A 324 -18.11 -13.41 10.44
N GLU A 325 -19.01 -13.90 11.32
CA GLU A 325 -19.12 -13.34 12.68
C GLU A 325 -17.83 -13.62 13.46
N GLY A 326 -17.37 -12.62 14.20
CA GLY A 326 -16.16 -12.74 15.02
C GLY A 326 -15.19 -11.57 14.83
N ASP A 327 -13.90 -11.85 14.98
CA ASP A 327 -12.84 -10.84 14.96
C ASP A 327 -11.54 -11.44 14.43
N GLY A 328 -10.80 -10.64 13.66
CA GLY A 328 -9.46 -10.95 13.18
C GLY A 328 -9.39 -11.37 11.72
N VAL A 329 -8.16 -11.52 11.24
CA VAL A 329 -7.85 -11.92 9.87
C VAL A 329 -7.22 -13.30 9.88
N TYR A 330 -7.69 -14.16 9.01
CA TYR A 330 -7.25 -15.54 8.92
C TYR A 330 -6.83 -15.90 7.49
N LEU A 331 -5.69 -16.53 7.36
CA LEU A 331 -5.26 -17.20 6.14
C LEU A 331 -5.55 -18.71 6.32
N LYS A 332 -6.66 -19.18 5.75
CA LYS A 332 -7.24 -20.49 6.09
C LYS A 332 -7.49 -20.59 7.60
N ASP A 333 -6.79 -21.51 8.26
CA ASP A 333 -6.91 -21.71 9.72
C ASP A 333 -5.86 -20.91 10.52
N LEU A 334 -4.89 -20.26 9.83
CA LEU A 334 -3.84 -19.49 10.47
C LEU A 334 -4.33 -18.06 10.75
N LYS A 335 -4.40 -17.70 12.02
CA LYS A 335 -4.66 -16.31 12.40
C LYS A 335 -3.43 -15.46 12.14
N ILE A 336 -3.63 -14.32 11.47
CA ILE A 336 -2.58 -13.33 11.23
C ILE A 336 -2.64 -12.30 12.38
N GLU A 337 -1.51 -12.15 13.14
CA GLU A 337 -1.44 -11.30 14.34
C GLU A 337 -0.30 -10.28 14.30
#